data_b0766a87bfd51565b31296fb0ca414d3
#
_entry.id   b0766a87bfd51565b31296fb0ca414d3
#
_cell.length_a   1.000
_cell.length_b   1.000
_cell.length_c   1.000
_cell.angle_alpha   90.00
_cell.angle_beta   90.00
_cell.angle_gamma   90.00
#
_symmetry.space_group_name_H-M   'P 1'
#
loop_
_entity.id
_entity.type
_entity.pdbx_description
1 polymer ?
#
loop_
_entity_poly.entity_id
_entity_poly.type
_entity_poly.pdbx_seq_one_letter_code
_entity_poly.pdbx_strand_id
1 'polypeptide(L)'
;MTEKFANDFDSTLKVGNEREREIMSFMRKQGHVPIPIPGYFKGYDFFLANTKQAYEVKQDWKCQHTGNLVIEVAFGGKPSGLSTTLADWWVFHTGYSYIFIRPDTLRNLLKGRIPAKFTAKGDEKEKTAHLIQVDQVNEVAEKVVEL
;
A
#
# COMPACT_ATOMS: atom_id res chain seq x y z
N MET A 1 -24.57 6.40 -21.67
CA MET A 1 -23.32 5.75 -21.25
C MET A 1 -23.53 4.25 -21.21
N THR A 2 -22.61 3.51 -21.80
CA THR A 2 -22.71 2.06 -21.80
C THR A 2 -22.31 1.49 -20.44
N GLU A 3 -22.78 0.28 -20.14
CA GLU A 3 -22.41 -0.41 -18.92
C GLU A 3 -20.89 -0.59 -18.80
N LYS A 4 -20.22 -0.95 -19.91
CA LYS A 4 -18.77 -1.11 -19.92
C LYS A 4 -18.06 0.18 -19.52
N PHE A 5 -18.49 1.32 -20.04
CA PHE A 5 -17.90 2.61 -19.69
C PHE A 5 -18.08 2.93 -18.21
N ALA A 6 -19.27 2.65 -17.68
CA ALA A 6 -19.55 2.88 -16.26
C ALA A 6 -18.66 2.02 -15.37
N ASN A 7 -18.45 0.74 -15.74
CA ASN A 7 -17.60 -0.16 -14.99
C ASN A 7 -16.13 0.27 -15.02
N ASP A 8 -15.64 0.67 -16.21
CA ASP A 8 -14.26 1.15 -16.34
C ASP A 8 -14.03 2.42 -15.54
N PHE A 9 -15.00 3.34 -15.57
CA PHE A 9 -14.96 4.57 -14.81
C PHE A 9 -14.90 4.27 -13.31
N ASP A 10 -15.77 3.39 -12.83
CA ASP A 10 -15.81 3.01 -11.41
C ASP A 10 -14.50 2.36 -10.95
N SER A 11 -13.95 1.44 -11.74
CA SER A 11 -12.69 0.79 -11.38
C SER A 11 -11.52 1.77 -11.35
N THR A 12 -11.53 2.78 -12.22
CA THR A 12 -10.48 3.79 -12.29
C THR A 12 -10.57 4.81 -11.16
N LEU A 13 -11.77 5.25 -10.82
CA LEU A 13 -11.97 6.38 -9.90
C LEU A 13 -12.33 5.96 -8.49
N LYS A 14 -12.97 4.80 -8.30
CA LYS A 14 -13.52 4.41 -6.99
C LYS A 14 -12.74 3.31 -6.31
N VAL A 15 -12.25 2.33 -7.06
CA VAL A 15 -11.74 1.10 -6.46
C VAL A 15 -10.25 0.91 -6.67
N GLY A 16 -9.71 1.44 -7.76
CA GLY A 16 -8.31 1.29 -8.11
C GLY A 16 -8.01 -0.10 -8.64
N ASN A 17 -7.83 -1.10 -7.79
CA ASN A 17 -7.42 -2.43 -8.22
C ASN A 17 -8.02 -3.54 -7.34
N GLU A 18 -7.78 -4.80 -7.75
CA GLU A 18 -8.31 -5.97 -7.06
C GLU A 18 -7.81 -6.12 -5.63
N ARG A 19 -6.56 -5.71 -5.36
CA ARG A 19 -5.98 -5.85 -4.02
C ARG A 19 -6.67 -4.91 -3.05
N GLU A 20 -6.97 -3.69 -3.48
CA GLU A 20 -7.74 -2.75 -2.65
C GLU A 20 -9.13 -3.30 -2.36
N ARG A 21 -9.79 -3.86 -3.37
CA ARG A 21 -11.12 -4.49 -3.18
C ARG A 21 -11.07 -5.66 -2.22
N GLU A 22 -10.05 -6.48 -2.33
CA GLU A 22 -9.85 -7.63 -1.46
C GLU A 22 -9.69 -7.20 0.00
N ILE A 23 -8.86 -6.19 0.25
CA ILE A 23 -8.64 -5.67 1.61
C ILE A 23 -9.91 -5.01 2.14
N MET A 24 -10.61 -4.23 1.32
CA MET A 24 -11.89 -3.64 1.75
C MET A 24 -12.92 -4.71 2.09
N SER A 25 -12.99 -5.79 1.33
CA SER A 25 -13.87 -6.92 1.62
C SER A 25 -13.52 -7.56 2.96
N PHE A 26 -12.23 -7.76 3.22
CA PHE A 26 -11.76 -8.26 4.52
C PHE A 26 -12.20 -7.32 5.64
N MET A 27 -12.03 -6.01 5.46
CA MET A 27 -12.40 -5.02 6.47
C MET A 27 -13.92 -5.02 6.75
N ARG A 28 -14.74 -5.20 5.70
CA ARG A 28 -16.21 -5.31 5.88
C ARG A 28 -16.57 -6.51 6.75
N LYS A 29 -15.90 -7.63 6.55
CA LYS A 29 -16.13 -8.84 7.34
C LYS A 29 -15.73 -8.65 8.80
N GLN A 30 -14.85 -7.71 9.07
CA GLN A 30 -14.45 -7.33 10.43
C GLN A 30 -15.38 -6.29 11.05
N GLY A 31 -16.45 -5.89 10.36
CA GLY A 31 -17.41 -4.91 10.85
C GLY A 31 -17.10 -3.46 10.51
N HIS A 32 -16.11 -3.22 9.67
CA HIS A 32 -15.76 -1.87 9.23
C HIS A 32 -16.57 -1.44 8.00
N VAL A 33 -16.59 -0.13 7.75
CA VAL A 33 -17.31 0.46 6.61
C VAL A 33 -16.29 1.17 5.72
N PRO A 34 -15.63 0.45 4.79
CA PRO A 34 -14.66 1.07 3.90
C PRO A 34 -15.34 1.85 2.78
N ILE A 35 -14.81 3.03 2.50
CA ILE A 35 -15.25 3.90 1.42
C ILE A 35 -14.07 4.08 0.47
N PRO A 36 -14.18 3.62 -0.78
CA PRO A 36 -13.09 3.77 -1.75
C PRO A 36 -12.89 5.23 -2.12
N ILE A 37 -11.64 5.59 -2.41
CA ILE A 37 -11.24 6.94 -2.80
C ILE A 37 -10.97 6.96 -4.29
N PRO A 38 -11.33 8.04 -5.02
CA PRO A 38 -11.07 8.13 -6.46
C PRO A 38 -9.59 7.89 -6.80
N GLY A 39 -9.34 7.17 -7.91
CA GLY A 39 -8.00 6.75 -8.29
C GLY A 39 -7.01 7.88 -8.58
N TYR A 40 -7.50 9.09 -8.85
CA TYR A 40 -6.63 10.24 -9.06
C TYR A 40 -6.12 10.87 -7.75
N PHE A 41 -6.71 10.54 -6.62
CA PHE A 41 -6.24 11.00 -5.32
C PHE A 41 -5.09 10.08 -4.85
N LYS A 42 -3.95 10.66 -4.48
CA LYS A 42 -2.73 9.91 -4.18
C LYS A 42 -2.38 9.82 -2.70
N GLY A 43 -3.22 10.31 -1.83
CA GLY A 43 -2.93 10.31 -0.39
C GLY A 43 -3.16 8.98 0.29
N TYR A 44 -4.20 8.26 -0.12
CA TYR A 44 -4.55 6.93 0.39
C TYR A 44 -5.61 6.30 -0.52
N ASP A 45 -5.87 5.00 -0.34
CA ASP A 45 -6.71 4.21 -1.24
C ASP A 45 -8.16 4.08 -0.77
N PHE A 46 -8.38 3.94 0.52
CA PHE A 46 -9.73 3.92 1.08
C PHE A 46 -9.75 4.45 2.50
N PHE A 47 -10.94 4.73 2.99
CA PHE A 47 -11.17 5.36 4.28
C PHE A 47 -12.25 4.56 5.02
N LEU A 48 -12.06 4.33 6.31
CA LEU A 48 -13.07 3.65 7.12
C LEU A 48 -14.01 4.69 7.75
N ALA A 49 -15.29 4.65 7.39
CA ALA A 49 -16.26 5.62 7.90
C ALA A 49 -16.45 5.51 9.41
N ASN A 50 -16.37 4.29 9.96
CA ASN A 50 -16.62 4.05 11.38
C ASN A 50 -15.45 4.48 12.28
N THR A 51 -14.20 4.36 11.85
CA THR A 51 -13.02 4.73 12.65
C THR A 51 -12.40 6.04 12.22
N LYS A 52 -12.80 6.59 11.08
CA LYS A 52 -12.24 7.82 10.50
C LYS A 52 -10.75 7.68 10.12
N GLN A 53 -10.31 6.47 9.78
CA GLN A 53 -8.92 6.20 9.43
C GLN A 53 -8.75 5.87 7.96
N ALA A 54 -7.65 6.34 7.38
CA ALA A 54 -7.30 6.18 5.97
C ALA A 54 -6.27 5.07 5.78
N TYR A 55 -6.43 4.30 4.72
CA TYR A 55 -5.62 3.12 4.44
C TYR A 55 -5.02 3.19 3.05
N GLU A 56 -3.78 2.75 2.94
CA GLU A 56 -3.11 2.56 1.65
C GLU A 56 -2.70 1.11 1.51
N VAL A 57 -3.02 0.50 0.37
CA VAL A 57 -2.73 -0.91 0.09
C VAL A 57 -1.52 -1.00 -0.83
N LYS A 58 -0.56 -1.83 -0.44
CA LYS A 58 0.65 -2.10 -1.22
C LYS A 58 0.70 -3.58 -1.56
N GLN A 59 0.56 -3.91 -2.84
CA GLN A 59 0.78 -5.28 -3.30
C GLN A 59 2.28 -5.48 -3.50
N ASP A 60 2.83 -6.46 -2.81
CA ASP A 60 4.24 -6.83 -2.97
C ASP A 60 4.38 -8.35 -2.93
N TRP A 61 4.07 -8.97 -4.06
CA TRP A 61 4.15 -10.43 -4.17
C TRP A 61 5.56 -10.91 -4.47
N LYS A 62 6.44 -10.03 -4.93
CA LYS A 62 7.85 -10.36 -5.18
C LYS A 62 8.58 -10.74 -3.90
N CYS A 63 8.09 -10.27 -2.74
CA CYS A 63 8.69 -10.62 -1.47
C CYS A 63 8.66 -12.13 -1.19
N GLN A 64 7.76 -12.88 -1.85
CA GLN A 64 7.72 -14.34 -1.74
C GLN A 64 9.01 -14.98 -2.27
N HIS A 65 9.69 -14.32 -3.20
CA HIS A 65 10.92 -14.83 -3.81
C HIS A 65 12.17 -14.14 -3.24
N THR A 66 12.07 -12.85 -2.92
CA THR A 66 13.22 -12.06 -2.46
C THR A 66 13.35 -12.04 -0.95
N GLY A 67 12.26 -12.27 -0.22
CA GLY A 67 12.20 -12.11 1.23
C GLY A 67 12.12 -10.66 1.67
N ASN A 68 12.08 -9.70 0.73
CA ASN A 68 12.10 -8.27 1.03
C ASN A 68 10.84 -7.55 0.54
N LEU A 69 10.36 -6.62 1.35
CA LEU A 69 9.39 -5.63 0.92
C LEU A 69 10.12 -4.41 0.35
N VAL A 70 9.51 -3.76 -0.62
CA VAL A 70 10.03 -2.54 -1.24
C VAL A 70 9.22 -1.36 -0.72
N ILE A 71 9.87 -0.43 -0.05
CA ILE A 71 9.21 0.73 0.54
C ILE A 71 9.72 1.98 -0.14
N GLU A 72 8.94 2.48 -1.10
CA GLU A 72 9.30 3.65 -1.90
C GLU A 72 9.29 4.93 -1.06
N VAL A 73 10.30 5.77 -1.25
CA VAL A 73 10.40 7.07 -0.60
C VAL A 73 10.59 8.22 -1.58
N ALA A 74 10.98 7.92 -2.83
CA ALA A 74 11.09 8.93 -3.88
C ALA A 74 10.95 8.29 -5.26
N PHE A 75 10.49 9.06 -6.23
CA PHE A 75 10.36 8.64 -7.61
C PHE A 75 10.72 9.82 -8.52
N GLY A 76 11.67 9.62 -9.41
CA GLY A 76 12.12 10.68 -10.31
C GLY A 76 12.69 11.90 -9.58
N GLY A 77 13.33 11.68 -8.43
CA GLY A 77 13.91 12.74 -7.62
C GLY A 77 12.91 13.52 -6.76
N LYS A 78 11.64 13.12 -6.76
CA LYS A 78 10.59 13.77 -5.96
C LYS A 78 10.14 12.86 -4.83
N PRO A 79 9.86 13.38 -3.63
CA PRO A 79 9.31 12.57 -2.54
C PRO A 79 8.05 11.82 -2.98
N SER A 80 7.94 10.56 -2.58
CA SER A 80 6.78 9.72 -2.89
C SER A 80 6.63 8.63 -1.84
N GLY A 81 5.62 7.78 -1.99
CA GLY A 81 5.40 6.64 -1.10
C GLY A 81 5.38 7.03 0.37
N LEU A 82 6.27 6.45 1.16
CA LEU A 82 6.30 6.69 2.61
C LEU A 82 6.60 8.15 2.96
N SER A 83 7.31 8.87 2.08
CA SER A 83 7.64 10.29 2.31
C SER A 83 6.44 11.21 2.22
N THR A 84 5.39 10.84 1.47
CA THR A 84 4.25 11.71 1.18
C THR A 84 2.91 11.14 1.61
N THR A 85 2.86 9.92 2.10
CA THR A 85 1.58 9.26 2.42
C THR A 85 0.77 10.07 3.45
N LEU A 86 -0.53 10.12 3.23
CA LEU A 86 -1.50 10.70 4.15
C LEU A 86 -2.32 9.60 4.85
N ALA A 87 -2.00 8.35 4.60
CA ALA A 87 -2.70 7.24 5.21
C ALA A 87 -2.31 7.08 6.68
N ASP A 88 -3.28 6.65 7.49
CA ASP A 88 -3.04 6.27 8.88
C ASP A 88 -2.46 4.86 8.97
N TRP A 89 -2.78 4.02 7.98
CA TRP A 89 -2.36 2.63 7.92
C TRP A 89 -1.89 2.25 6.54
N TRP A 90 -0.83 1.45 6.47
CA TRP A 90 -0.43 0.73 5.27
C TRP A 90 -0.76 -0.74 5.44
N VAL A 91 -1.26 -1.35 4.38
CA VAL A 91 -1.53 -2.80 4.36
C VAL A 91 -0.72 -3.39 3.22
N PHE A 92 0.27 -4.21 3.57
CA PHE A 92 1.02 -4.96 2.56
C PHE A 92 0.29 -6.27 2.27
N HIS A 93 -0.04 -6.48 1.01
CA HIS A 93 -0.55 -7.76 0.54
C HIS A 93 0.63 -8.54 -0.03
N THR A 94 1.09 -9.54 0.68
CA THR A 94 2.28 -10.32 0.29
C THR A 94 1.95 -11.51 -0.62
N GLY A 95 0.67 -11.79 -0.82
CA GLY A 95 0.18 -12.98 -1.51
C GLY A 95 -0.19 -14.10 -0.55
N TYR A 96 0.41 -14.13 0.65
CA TYR A 96 0.13 -15.13 1.68
C TYR A 96 -0.25 -14.50 3.02
N SER A 97 -0.20 -13.18 3.13
CA SER A 97 -0.58 -12.47 4.36
C SER A 97 -0.98 -11.04 4.07
N TYR A 98 -1.71 -10.43 5.02
CA TYR A 98 -1.91 -8.99 5.08
C TYR A 98 -1.14 -8.47 6.28
N ILE A 99 -0.25 -7.50 6.06
CA ILE A 99 0.53 -6.88 7.13
C ILE A 99 -0.01 -5.46 7.33
N PHE A 100 -0.60 -5.22 8.50
CA PHE A 100 -1.13 -3.90 8.86
C PHE A 100 -0.10 -3.18 9.70
N ILE A 101 0.39 -2.06 9.21
CA ILE A 101 1.44 -1.30 9.87
C ILE A 101 1.21 0.21 9.71
N ARG A 102 1.51 0.97 10.74
CA ARG A 102 1.43 2.43 10.66
C ARG A 102 2.66 2.99 9.94
N PRO A 103 2.49 4.06 9.13
CA PRO A 103 3.64 4.71 8.48
C PRO A 103 4.74 5.10 9.47
N ASP A 104 4.39 5.59 10.66
CA ASP A 104 5.39 5.97 11.65
C ASP A 104 6.18 4.76 12.17
N THR A 105 5.56 3.61 12.30
CA THR A 105 6.25 2.38 12.67
C THR A 105 7.27 2.00 11.61
N LEU A 106 6.89 2.14 10.32
CA LEU A 106 7.83 1.92 9.22
C LEU A 106 8.98 2.93 9.26
N ARG A 107 8.68 4.20 9.46
CA ARG A 107 9.71 5.25 9.53
C ARG A 107 10.71 4.96 10.65
N ASN A 108 10.23 4.54 11.82
CA ASN A 108 11.10 4.18 12.93
C ASN A 108 11.98 2.98 12.60
N LEU A 109 11.42 1.96 11.96
CA LEU A 109 12.15 0.77 11.55
C LEU A 109 13.25 1.10 10.54
N LEU A 110 13.00 2.05 9.65
CA LEU A 110 13.92 2.42 8.56
C LEU A 110 14.91 3.52 8.97
N LYS A 111 14.78 4.07 10.16
CA LYS A 111 15.62 5.17 10.63
C LYS A 111 17.09 4.78 10.62
N GLY A 112 17.93 5.62 9.99
CA GLY A 112 19.36 5.37 9.87
C GLY A 112 19.75 4.45 8.73
N ARG A 113 18.80 3.89 8.00
CA ARG A 113 19.07 3.06 6.82
C ARG A 113 19.14 3.93 5.57
N ILE A 114 19.98 3.52 4.62
CA ILE A 114 20.14 4.23 3.37
C ILE A 114 19.31 3.52 2.30
N PRO A 115 18.39 4.20 1.61
CA PRO A 115 17.59 3.57 0.56
C PRO A 115 18.42 3.30 -0.68
N ALA A 116 18.03 2.30 -1.45
CA ALA A 116 18.61 1.97 -2.74
C ALA A 116 17.94 2.80 -3.84
N LYS A 117 18.71 3.05 -4.91
CA LYS A 117 18.20 3.73 -6.09
C LYS A 117 18.25 2.78 -7.26
N PHE A 118 17.16 2.65 -8.00
CA PHE A 118 17.12 1.75 -9.15
C PHE A 118 16.03 2.21 -10.13
N THR A 119 16.18 1.77 -11.38
CA THR A 119 15.16 1.99 -12.41
C THR A 119 14.58 0.63 -12.76
N ALA A 120 13.30 0.44 -12.47
CA ALA A 120 12.63 -0.81 -12.79
C ALA A 120 12.44 -0.92 -14.31
N LYS A 121 12.38 -2.15 -14.81
CA LYS A 121 12.16 -2.41 -16.23
C LYS A 121 10.86 -1.73 -16.69
N GLY A 122 10.95 -0.89 -17.70
CA GLY A 122 9.81 -0.14 -18.23
C GLY A 122 9.62 1.24 -17.61
N ASP A 123 10.31 1.55 -16.52
CA ASP A 123 10.26 2.88 -15.91
C ASP A 123 11.28 3.79 -16.60
N GLU A 124 10.88 5.05 -16.81
CA GLU A 124 11.80 6.07 -17.33
C GLU A 124 12.52 6.80 -16.21
N LYS A 125 12.01 6.72 -14.98
CA LYS A 125 12.51 7.45 -13.83
C LYS A 125 13.06 6.53 -12.76
N GLU A 126 14.03 7.04 -12.02
CA GLU A 126 14.64 6.34 -10.91
C GLU A 126 13.71 6.29 -9.71
N LYS A 127 13.62 5.12 -9.09
CA LYS A 127 12.91 4.89 -7.84
C LYS A 127 13.93 4.84 -6.70
N THR A 128 13.62 5.50 -5.59
CA THR A 128 14.39 5.39 -4.36
C THR A 128 13.52 4.66 -3.34
N ALA A 129 14.00 3.54 -2.85
CA ALA A 129 13.21 2.69 -1.96
C ALA A 129 14.11 1.93 -0.99
N HIS A 130 13.55 1.62 0.19
CA HIS A 130 14.17 0.70 1.13
C HIS A 130 13.75 -0.72 0.79
N LEU A 131 14.72 -1.63 0.82
CA LEU A 131 14.47 -3.07 0.77
C LEU A 131 14.60 -3.57 2.21
N ILE A 132 13.52 -4.10 2.76
CA ILE A 132 13.53 -4.57 4.15
C ILE A 132 12.93 -5.96 4.25
N GLN A 133 13.55 -6.82 5.05
CA GLN A 133 13.09 -8.19 5.21
C GLN A 133 11.67 -8.23 5.78
N VAL A 134 10.83 -9.08 5.18
CA VAL A 134 9.44 -9.27 5.63
C VAL A 134 9.38 -9.59 7.12
N ASP A 135 10.30 -10.44 7.61
CA ASP A 135 10.32 -10.84 9.01
C ASP A 135 10.52 -9.66 9.95
N GLN A 136 11.36 -8.70 9.56
CA GLN A 136 11.57 -7.49 10.37
C GLN A 136 10.32 -6.63 10.43
N VAL A 137 9.58 -6.54 9.32
CA VAL A 137 8.32 -5.80 9.27
C VAL A 137 7.26 -6.52 10.12
N ASN A 138 7.18 -7.85 10.02
CA ASN A 138 6.24 -8.64 10.80
C ASN A 138 6.43 -8.46 12.30
N GLU A 139 7.68 -8.35 12.76
CA GLU A 139 7.99 -8.19 14.19
C GLU A 139 7.42 -6.90 14.77
N VAL A 140 7.35 -5.83 13.98
CA VAL A 140 6.91 -4.52 14.47
C VAL A 140 5.51 -4.15 13.99
N ALA A 141 4.92 -4.91 13.07
CA ALA A 141 3.58 -4.63 12.55
C ALA A 141 2.54 -4.73 13.67
N GLU A 142 1.53 -3.87 13.58
CA GLU A 142 0.44 -3.88 14.56
C GLU A 142 -0.45 -5.10 14.41
N LYS A 143 -0.54 -5.66 13.18
CA LYS A 143 -1.34 -6.86 12.93
C LYS A 143 -0.83 -7.58 11.69
N VAL A 144 -0.76 -8.90 11.75
CA VAL A 144 -0.46 -9.76 10.59
C VAL A 144 -1.57 -10.79 10.48
N VAL A 145 -2.18 -10.89 9.30
CA VAL A 145 -3.25 -11.85 9.02
C VAL A 145 -2.73 -12.85 7.99
N GLU A 146 -2.63 -14.11 8.39
CA GLU A 146 -2.26 -15.18 7.46
C GLU A 146 -3.45 -15.55 6.57
N LEU A 147 -3.18 -15.78 5.30
CA LEU A 147 -4.21 -16.15 4.32
C LEU A 147 -4.31 -17.64 4.13
#